data_74ba89e71f6240cc47c5dbb948706bca
#
_entry.id   74ba89e71f6240cc47c5dbb948706bca
#
_cell.length_a   1.000
_cell.length_b   1.000
_cell.length_c   1.000
_cell.angle_alpha   90.00
_cell.angle_beta   90.00
_cell.angle_gamma   90.00
#
_symmetry.space_group_name_H-M   'P 1'
#
loop_
_entity.id
_entity.type
_entity.pdbx_description
1 polymer ?
#
loop_
_entity_poly.entity_id
_entity_poly.type
_entity_poly.pdbx_seq_one_letter_code
_entity_poly.pdbx_strand_id
1 'polypeptide(L)'
;MENLADELAAAGVATLRYQFPYMEERRRVPDAPAVLTATVVAAVRAAVKEAPDLPLFAGGKSMGGRMTSQAAAQGPLDGVRGLVFFGFPLHPPKRPSTKRADHLTKVTVPMLFLQGTRDDLADLGLLRPVCAKLGPLATLSVVQGADHSFHMLKRSGTSDTAVLQQLVQTVGSWAAKIRE
;
A
#
# COMPACT_ATOMS: atom_id res chain seq x y z
N MET A 1 6.32 -1.35 -10.23
CA MET A 1 4.85 -1.40 -10.14
C MET A 1 4.21 -2.03 -11.38
N GLU A 2 4.85 -1.98 -12.54
CA GLU A 2 4.35 -2.60 -13.77
C GLU A 2 4.19 -4.11 -13.61
N ASN A 3 5.24 -4.83 -13.30
CA ASN A 3 5.17 -6.29 -13.05
C ASN A 3 4.12 -6.69 -12.00
N LEU A 4 3.90 -5.86 -10.96
CA LEU A 4 2.85 -6.13 -9.97
C LEU A 4 1.45 -5.97 -10.57
N ALA A 5 1.25 -4.99 -11.45
CA ALA A 5 -0.04 -4.80 -12.12
C ALA A 5 -0.35 -5.94 -13.09
N ASP A 6 0.68 -6.43 -13.81
CA ASP A 6 0.55 -7.54 -14.75
C ASP A 6 0.18 -8.84 -14.01
N GLU A 7 0.83 -9.14 -12.89
CA GLU A 7 0.51 -10.30 -12.04
C GLU A 7 -0.87 -10.17 -11.38
N LEU A 8 -1.28 -8.97 -10.95
CA LEU A 8 -2.64 -8.73 -10.46
C LEU A 8 -3.68 -8.93 -11.56
N ALA A 9 -3.41 -8.46 -12.77
CA ALA A 9 -4.29 -8.67 -13.93
C ALA A 9 -4.43 -10.17 -14.26
N ALA A 10 -3.33 -10.93 -14.25
CA ALA A 10 -3.35 -12.39 -14.42
C ALA A 10 -4.18 -13.11 -13.34
N ALA A 11 -4.26 -12.52 -12.14
CA ALA A 11 -5.09 -13.01 -11.03
C ALA A 11 -6.54 -12.45 -11.05
N GLY A 12 -6.97 -11.78 -12.12
CA GLY A 12 -8.32 -11.23 -12.27
C GLY A 12 -8.57 -9.93 -11.50
N VAL A 13 -7.51 -9.19 -11.13
CA VAL A 13 -7.61 -7.90 -10.45
C VAL A 13 -7.24 -6.77 -11.42
N ALA A 14 -8.23 -6.00 -11.85
CA ALA A 14 -8.00 -4.80 -12.65
C ALA A 14 -7.23 -3.74 -11.86
N THR A 15 -6.31 -3.02 -12.50
CA THR A 15 -5.51 -1.98 -11.86
C THR A 15 -5.57 -0.66 -12.63
N LEU A 16 -5.85 0.44 -11.92
CA LEU A 16 -5.63 1.79 -12.40
C LEU A 16 -4.35 2.33 -11.74
N ARG A 17 -3.37 2.70 -12.55
CA ARG A 17 -2.09 3.25 -12.09
C ARG A 17 -1.99 4.72 -12.44
N TYR A 18 -1.44 5.49 -11.52
CA TYR A 18 -1.20 6.93 -11.72
C TYR A 18 0.13 7.34 -11.12
N GLN A 19 0.60 8.52 -11.51
CA GLN A 19 1.76 9.18 -10.93
C GLN A 19 1.34 10.47 -10.24
N PHE A 20 2.13 10.90 -9.26
CA PHE A 20 1.96 12.23 -8.69
C PHE A 20 2.51 13.30 -9.66
N PRO A 21 1.98 14.54 -9.65
CA PRO A 21 2.38 15.59 -10.59
C PRO A 21 3.89 15.82 -10.64
N TYR A 22 4.58 15.82 -9.49
CA TYR A 22 6.04 15.97 -9.47
C TYR A 22 6.77 14.86 -10.26
N MET A 23 6.22 13.65 -10.29
CA MET A 23 6.81 12.52 -11.04
C MET A 23 6.58 12.69 -12.56
N GLU A 24 5.40 13.12 -12.96
CA GLU A 24 5.07 13.43 -14.36
C GLU A 24 5.96 14.56 -14.90
N GLU A 25 6.18 15.58 -14.08
CA GLU A 25 7.07 16.71 -14.39
C GLU A 25 8.56 16.38 -14.19
N ARG A 26 8.90 15.13 -13.85
CA ARG A 26 10.28 14.65 -13.61
C ARG A 26 11.02 15.44 -12.52
N ARG A 27 10.29 16.05 -11.59
CA ARG A 27 10.87 16.75 -10.44
C ARG A 27 11.34 15.73 -9.38
N ARG A 28 12.44 16.05 -8.69
CA ARG A 28 13.00 15.20 -7.63
C ARG A 28 12.30 15.42 -6.28
N VAL A 29 11.77 16.61 -6.06
CA VAL A 29 11.13 17.00 -4.79
C VAL A 29 9.63 16.72 -4.90
N PRO A 30 9.06 15.93 -3.99
CA PRO A 30 7.63 15.70 -3.95
C PRO A 30 6.82 16.99 -3.77
N ASP A 31 5.61 16.99 -4.30
CA ASP A 31 4.65 18.06 -4.06
C ASP A 31 4.26 18.18 -2.58
N ALA A 32 3.66 19.31 -2.22
CA ALA A 32 3.08 19.51 -0.89
C ALA A 32 2.04 18.41 -0.58
N PRO A 33 1.90 18.00 0.69
CA PRO A 33 0.96 16.93 1.08
C PRO A 33 -0.47 17.12 0.55
N ALA A 34 -0.96 18.36 0.50
CA ALA A 34 -2.30 18.66 -0.02
C ALA A 34 -2.45 18.28 -1.50
N VAL A 35 -1.43 18.52 -2.34
CA VAL A 35 -1.44 18.14 -3.76
C VAL A 35 -1.42 16.62 -3.88
N LEU A 36 -0.58 15.94 -3.09
CA LEU A 36 -0.46 14.48 -3.12
C LEU A 36 -1.78 13.80 -2.72
N THR A 37 -2.43 14.27 -1.64
CA THR A 37 -3.72 13.69 -1.21
C THR A 37 -4.85 14.03 -2.18
N ALA A 38 -4.87 15.22 -2.77
CA ALA A 38 -5.83 15.58 -3.82
C ALA A 38 -5.67 14.69 -5.07
N THR A 39 -4.44 14.36 -5.46
CA THR A 39 -4.16 13.43 -6.56
C THR A 39 -4.72 12.04 -6.28
N VAL A 40 -4.56 11.53 -5.04
CA VAL A 40 -5.18 10.27 -4.62
C VAL A 40 -6.71 10.31 -4.80
N VAL A 41 -7.36 11.35 -4.31
CA VAL A 41 -8.83 11.51 -4.43
C VAL A 41 -9.26 11.55 -5.90
N ALA A 42 -8.52 12.28 -6.75
CA ALA A 42 -8.80 12.33 -8.18
C ALA A 42 -8.66 10.96 -8.86
N ALA A 43 -7.61 10.20 -8.51
CA ALA A 43 -7.41 8.85 -9.04
C ALA A 43 -8.50 7.86 -8.59
N VAL A 44 -8.95 7.96 -7.34
CA VAL A 44 -10.08 7.15 -6.83
C VAL A 44 -11.36 7.47 -7.61
N ARG A 45 -11.69 8.75 -7.82
CA ARG A 45 -12.84 9.15 -8.62
C ARG A 45 -12.77 8.65 -10.06
N ALA A 46 -11.58 8.69 -10.67
CA ALA A 46 -11.38 8.15 -12.00
C ALA A 46 -11.63 6.63 -12.02
N ALA A 47 -11.11 5.88 -11.03
CA ALA A 47 -11.30 4.43 -10.93
C ALA A 47 -12.79 4.06 -10.79
N VAL A 48 -13.54 4.76 -9.94
CA VAL A 48 -14.98 4.56 -9.78
C VAL A 48 -15.71 4.79 -11.09
N LYS A 49 -15.34 5.82 -11.84
CA LYS A 49 -15.96 6.14 -13.14
C LYS A 49 -15.67 5.09 -14.20
N GLU A 50 -14.42 4.59 -14.26
CA GLU A 50 -14.00 3.62 -15.28
C GLU A 50 -14.51 2.20 -15.00
N ALA A 51 -14.73 1.84 -13.74
CA ALA A 51 -15.16 0.49 -13.35
C ALA A 51 -16.17 0.53 -12.20
N PRO A 52 -17.37 1.09 -12.41
CA PRO A 52 -18.37 1.33 -11.36
C PRO A 52 -18.87 0.05 -10.68
N ASP A 53 -18.86 -1.07 -11.40
CA ASP A 53 -19.37 -2.36 -10.91
C ASP A 53 -18.32 -3.19 -10.17
N LEU A 54 -17.06 -2.75 -10.15
CA LEU A 54 -16.00 -3.47 -9.47
C LEU A 54 -15.80 -2.97 -8.05
N PRO A 55 -15.56 -3.86 -7.07
CA PRO A 55 -15.16 -3.45 -5.73
C PRO A 55 -13.79 -2.79 -5.79
N LEU A 56 -13.70 -1.56 -5.28
CA LEU A 56 -12.50 -0.74 -5.34
C LEU A 56 -11.66 -0.86 -4.07
N PHE A 57 -10.37 -1.09 -4.25
CA PHE A 57 -9.34 -0.99 -3.22
C PHE A 57 -8.31 0.06 -3.64
N ALA A 58 -7.91 0.92 -2.71
CA ALA A 58 -6.89 1.93 -2.98
C ALA A 58 -5.58 1.58 -2.27
N GLY A 59 -4.46 2.06 -2.77
CA GLY A 59 -3.18 1.76 -2.12
C GLY A 59 -1.97 2.17 -2.92
N GLY A 60 -0.85 1.56 -2.59
CA GLY A 60 0.38 1.78 -3.35
C GLY A 60 1.63 1.37 -2.61
N LYS A 61 2.75 1.51 -3.32
CA LYS A 61 4.08 1.24 -2.77
C LYS A 61 4.61 2.45 -2.03
N SER A 62 5.19 2.22 -0.85
CA SER A 62 5.93 3.22 -0.11
C SER A 62 5.13 4.52 0.09
N MET A 63 5.64 5.64 -0.41
CA MET A 63 4.99 6.94 -0.30
C MET A 63 3.57 6.95 -0.91
N GLY A 64 3.33 6.21 -2.00
CA GLY A 64 2.00 6.10 -2.60
C GLY A 64 0.97 5.55 -1.61
N GLY A 65 1.28 4.44 -0.93
CA GLY A 65 0.42 3.86 0.11
C GLY A 65 0.21 4.81 1.29
N ARG A 66 1.28 5.50 1.74
CA ARG A 66 1.18 6.48 2.83
C ARG A 66 0.31 7.69 2.44
N MET A 67 0.41 8.20 1.22
CA MET A 67 -0.45 9.31 0.77
C MET A 67 -1.90 8.87 0.62
N THR A 68 -2.15 7.64 0.16
CA THR A 68 -3.49 7.06 0.11
C THR A 68 -4.10 6.97 1.51
N SER A 69 -3.37 6.50 2.51
CA SER A 69 -3.87 6.44 3.89
C SER A 69 -4.05 7.83 4.51
N GLN A 70 -3.23 8.82 4.15
CA GLN A 70 -3.44 10.20 4.59
C GLN A 70 -4.68 10.82 3.97
N ALA A 71 -4.96 10.56 2.70
CA ALA A 71 -6.20 10.99 2.06
C ALA A 71 -7.43 10.35 2.74
N ALA A 72 -7.40 9.04 2.98
CA ALA A 72 -8.46 8.32 3.67
C ALA A 72 -8.67 8.78 5.13
N ALA A 73 -7.61 9.27 5.79
CA ALA A 73 -7.68 9.82 7.15
C ALA A 73 -8.26 11.24 7.21
N GLN A 74 -8.30 11.95 6.08
CA GLN A 74 -8.94 13.29 5.96
C GLN A 74 -10.44 13.18 5.70
N GLY A 75 -10.89 12.05 5.17
CA GLY A 75 -12.30 11.74 4.89
C GLY A 75 -12.43 10.46 4.09
N PRO A 76 -13.63 9.87 4.03
CA PRO A 76 -13.88 8.67 3.24
C PRO A 76 -13.46 8.86 1.78
N LEU A 77 -12.82 7.84 1.21
CA LEU A 77 -12.58 7.75 -0.23
C LEU A 77 -13.77 6.99 -0.85
N ASP A 78 -14.59 7.69 -1.62
CA ASP A 78 -15.84 7.16 -2.15
C ASP A 78 -15.63 5.84 -2.91
N GLY A 79 -16.40 4.82 -2.56
CA GLY A 79 -16.35 3.50 -3.17
C GLY A 79 -15.17 2.62 -2.72
N VAL A 80 -14.20 3.14 -1.97
CA VAL A 80 -13.04 2.36 -1.50
C VAL A 80 -13.43 1.48 -0.32
N ARG A 81 -13.26 0.16 -0.49
CA ARG A 81 -13.57 -0.86 0.52
C ARG A 81 -12.40 -1.21 1.45
N GLY A 82 -11.18 -0.88 1.05
CA GLY A 82 -10.00 -1.13 1.85
C GLY A 82 -8.73 -0.56 1.24
N LEU A 83 -7.65 -0.50 2.04
CA LEU A 83 -6.36 0.03 1.61
C LEU A 83 -5.30 -1.06 1.59
N VAL A 84 -4.42 -1.02 0.58
CA VAL A 84 -3.31 -1.97 0.44
C VAL A 84 -1.97 -1.24 0.40
N PHE A 85 -1.05 -1.62 1.28
CA PHE A 85 0.27 -1.01 1.41
C PHE A 85 1.37 -2.01 1.03
N PHE A 86 2.09 -1.74 -0.03
CA PHE A 86 3.28 -2.48 -0.43
C PHE A 86 4.52 -1.77 0.15
N GLY A 87 4.95 -2.21 1.34
CA GLY A 87 6.01 -1.58 2.10
C GLY A 87 5.60 -0.21 2.67
N PHE A 88 4.80 -0.18 3.75
CA PHE A 88 4.43 1.08 4.40
C PHE A 88 5.67 1.74 5.04
N PRO A 89 6.06 2.96 4.64
CA PRO A 89 7.28 3.61 5.13
C PRO A 89 7.03 4.25 6.50
N LEU A 90 7.11 3.44 7.56
CA LEU A 90 6.82 3.84 8.94
C LEU A 90 7.73 4.98 9.44
N HIS A 91 9.00 4.96 8.99
CA HIS A 91 10.00 5.96 9.38
C HIS A 91 11.05 6.18 8.27
N PRO A 92 11.86 7.25 8.35
CA PRO A 92 13.04 7.40 7.50
C PRO A 92 14.09 6.33 7.84
N PRO A 93 15.01 6.00 6.91
CA PRO A 93 16.10 5.08 7.19
C PRO A 93 16.88 5.50 8.44
N LYS A 94 17.27 4.54 9.29
CA LYS A 94 18.08 4.78 10.52
C LYS A 94 17.47 5.75 11.53
N ARG A 95 16.18 6.08 11.42
CA ARG A 95 15.45 6.95 12.37
C ARG A 95 14.12 6.32 12.77
N PRO A 96 14.14 5.24 13.57
CA PRO A 96 12.94 4.52 13.99
C PRO A 96 11.90 5.46 14.64
N SER A 97 10.65 5.37 14.21
CA SER A 97 9.54 6.20 14.69
C SER A 97 8.21 5.64 14.21
N THR A 98 7.13 5.88 14.94
CA THR A 98 5.77 5.54 14.52
C THR A 98 4.96 6.74 14.02
N LYS A 99 5.50 7.96 14.07
CA LYS A 99 4.80 9.20 13.73
C LYS A 99 4.14 9.20 12.35
N ARG A 100 4.72 8.49 11.37
CA ARG A 100 4.12 8.38 10.03
C ARG A 100 2.86 7.52 9.99
N ALA A 101 2.54 6.82 11.06
CA ALA A 101 1.34 6.01 11.21
C ALA A 101 0.25 6.65 12.09
N ASP A 102 0.50 7.80 12.72
CA ASP A 102 -0.43 8.41 13.67
C ASP A 102 -1.82 8.65 13.07
N HIS A 103 -1.88 9.03 11.79
CA HIS A 103 -3.13 9.27 11.06
C HIS A 103 -3.95 8.00 10.78
N LEU A 104 -3.35 6.80 10.85
CA LEU A 104 -4.02 5.54 10.52
C LEU A 104 -5.21 5.24 11.47
N THR A 105 -5.17 5.78 12.68
CA THR A 105 -6.30 5.67 13.63
C THR A 105 -7.58 6.37 13.18
N LYS A 106 -7.49 7.23 12.16
CA LYS A 106 -8.63 7.93 11.55
C LYS A 106 -9.15 7.23 10.29
N VAL A 107 -8.46 6.20 9.82
CA VAL A 107 -8.90 5.40 8.67
C VAL A 107 -9.96 4.42 9.13
N THR A 108 -11.11 4.41 8.46
CA THR A 108 -12.30 3.63 8.85
C THR A 108 -12.50 2.36 8.03
N VAL A 109 -11.69 2.13 7.01
CA VAL A 109 -11.74 0.93 6.17
C VAL A 109 -10.60 -0.03 6.51
N PRO A 110 -10.76 -1.34 6.25
CA PRO A 110 -9.70 -2.33 6.44
C PRO A 110 -8.41 -1.97 5.71
N MET A 111 -7.27 -2.30 6.30
CA MET A 111 -5.93 -2.02 5.79
C MET A 111 -5.09 -3.28 5.73
N LEU A 112 -4.51 -3.59 4.58
CA LEU A 112 -3.54 -4.66 4.40
C LEU A 112 -2.12 -4.08 4.32
N PHE A 113 -1.27 -4.48 5.25
CA PHE A 113 0.16 -4.17 5.26
C PHE A 113 0.93 -5.37 4.74
N LEU A 114 1.58 -5.22 3.59
CA LEU A 114 2.53 -6.18 3.04
C LEU A 114 3.93 -5.64 3.34
N GLN A 115 4.71 -6.35 4.17
CA GLN A 115 5.93 -5.80 4.73
C GLN A 115 7.09 -6.81 4.72
N GLY A 116 8.23 -6.40 4.19
CA GLY A 116 9.45 -7.21 4.23
C GLY A 116 10.14 -7.17 5.59
N THR A 117 10.79 -8.27 6.00
CA THR A 117 11.54 -8.31 7.28
C THR A 117 12.86 -7.55 7.23
N ARG A 118 13.36 -7.21 6.05
CA ARG A 118 14.59 -6.43 5.83
C ARG A 118 14.31 -5.01 5.34
N ASP A 119 13.10 -4.52 5.55
CA ASP A 119 12.71 -3.17 5.14
C ASP A 119 13.27 -2.12 6.11
N ASP A 120 14.23 -1.32 5.64
CA ASP A 120 14.89 -0.27 6.42
C ASP A 120 13.96 0.94 6.71
N LEU A 121 12.78 0.99 6.10
CA LEU A 121 11.80 2.07 6.30
C LEU A 121 10.67 1.68 7.26
N ALA A 122 10.67 0.42 7.74
CA ALA A 122 9.66 -0.06 8.68
C ALA A 122 10.22 -1.17 9.58
N ASP A 123 10.66 -0.79 10.77
CA ASP A 123 10.98 -1.76 11.82
C ASP A 123 9.70 -2.52 12.22
N LEU A 124 9.73 -3.86 12.07
CA LEU A 124 8.60 -4.71 12.43
C LEU A 124 8.29 -4.71 13.93
N GLY A 125 9.28 -4.47 14.78
CA GLY A 125 9.08 -4.28 16.22
C GLY A 125 8.22 -3.07 16.54
N LEU A 126 8.24 -2.04 15.67
CA LEU A 126 7.39 -0.86 15.76
C LEU A 126 6.08 -1.01 14.98
N LEU A 127 6.10 -1.65 13.81
CA LEU A 127 4.92 -1.78 12.97
C LEU A 127 3.88 -2.75 13.57
N ARG A 128 4.31 -3.86 14.18
CA ARG A 128 3.40 -4.82 14.84
C ARG A 128 2.54 -4.18 15.93
N PRO A 129 3.06 -3.39 16.88
CA PRO A 129 2.26 -2.65 17.85
C PRO A 129 1.30 -1.64 17.20
N VAL A 130 1.71 -0.97 16.11
CA VAL A 130 0.82 -0.08 15.35
C VAL A 130 -0.37 -0.85 14.80
N CYS A 131 -0.12 -1.98 14.11
CA CYS A 131 -1.20 -2.83 13.59
C CYS A 131 -2.09 -3.39 14.71
N ALA A 132 -1.50 -3.82 15.83
CA ALA A 132 -2.26 -4.31 16.98
C ALA A 132 -3.20 -3.23 17.55
N LYS A 133 -2.74 -1.96 17.62
CA LYS A 133 -3.57 -0.84 18.07
C LYS A 133 -4.74 -0.54 17.13
N LEU A 134 -4.57 -0.77 15.82
CA LEU A 134 -5.62 -0.61 14.81
C LEU A 134 -6.64 -1.76 14.85
N GLY A 135 -6.34 -2.84 15.56
CA GLY A 135 -7.24 -3.96 15.80
C GLY A 135 -7.70 -4.66 14.50
N PRO A 136 -9.00 -4.94 14.37
CA PRO A 136 -9.54 -5.68 13.24
C PRO A 136 -9.41 -4.96 11.89
N LEU A 137 -9.14 -3.66 11.90
CA LEU A 137 -8.92 -2.90 10.67
C LEU A 137 -7.54 -3.12 10.06
N ALA A 138 -6.58 -3.72 10.76
CA ALA A 138 -5.24 -3.94 10.23
C ALA A 138 -4.92 -5.42 10.07
N THR A 139 -4.57 -5.82 8.85
CA THR A 139 -3.97 -7.11 8.53
C THR A 139 -2.52 -6.90 8.18
N LEU A 140 -1.60 -7.55 8.90
CA LEU A 140 -0.16 -7.51 8.60
C LEU A 140 0.28 -8.85 8.00
N SER A 141 0.72 -8.82 6.75
CA SER A 141 1.36 -9.93 6.05
C SER A 141 2.86 -9.67 5.91
N VAL A 142 3.68 -10.53 6.50
CA VAL A 142 5.14 -10.37 6.54
C VAL A 142 5.79 -11.27 5.52
N VAL A 143 6.63 -10.68 4.66
CA VAL A 143 7.44 -11.39 3.67
C VAL A 143 8.85 -11.58 4.23
N GLN A 144 9.17 -12.83 4.62
CA GLN A 144 10.44 -13.16 5.22
C GLN A 144 11.60 -12.95 4.24
N GLY A 145 12.62 -12.22 4.64
CA GLY A 145 13.83 -11.97 3.85
C GLY A 145 13.72 -10.88 2.77
N ALA A 146 12.54 -10.32 2.53
CA ALA A 146 12.34 -9.26 1.56
C ALA A 146 12.75 -7.88 2.11
N ASP A 147 13.30 -7.03 1.24
CA ASP A 147 13.56 -5.62 1.53
C ASP A 147 12.35 -4.70 1.25
N HIS A 148 12.53 -3.37 1.32
CA HIS A 148 11.49 -2.38 1.01
C HIS A 148 10.90 -2.49 -0.41
N SER A 149 11.66 -3.03 -1.35
CA SER A 149 11.23 -3.24 -2.73
C SER A 149 10.76 -4.67 -2.99
N PHE A 150 10.71 -5.50 -1.96
CA PHE A 150 10.42 -6.92 -2.00
C PHE A 150 11.47 -7.75 -2.74
N HIS A 151 12.72 -7.25 -2.85
CA HIS A 151 13.82 -8.02 -3.38
C HIS A 151 14.37 -8.98 -2.34
N MET A 152 14.71 -10.17 -2.82
CA MET A 152 15.27 -11.24 -2.03
C MET A 152 16.80 -11.29 -2.16
N LEU A 153 17.48 -11.74 -1.11
CA LEU A 153 18.89 -12.07 -1.23
C LEU A 153 19.07 -13.31 -2.11
N LYS A 154 20.06 -13.33 -2.99
CA LYS A 154 20.36 -14.48 -3.84
C LYS A 154 20.50 -15.80 -3.06
N ARG A 155 21.02 -15.75 -1.83
CA ARG A 155 21.20 -16.91 -0.94
C ARG A 155 19.91 -17.38 -0.26
N SER A 156 18.78 -16.70 -0.41
CA SER A 156 17.51 -17.04 0.26
C SER A 156 16.83 -18.28 -0.35
N GLY A 157 17.19 -18.66 -1.57
CA GLY A 157 16.50 -19.71 -2.33
C GLY A 157 15.12 -19.33 -2.86
N THR A 158 14.64 -18.12 -2.55
CA THR A 158 13.34 -17.58 -3.03
C THR A 158 13.60 -16.50 -4.07
N SER A 159 12.89 -16.55 -5.21
CA SER A 159 12.98 -15.54 -6.26
C SER A 159 12.06 -14.35 -5.98
N ASP A 160 12.41 -13.18 -6.55
CA ASP A 160 11.54 -11.99 -6.51
C ASP A 160 10.18 -12.28 -7.18
N THR A 161 10.15 -13.13 -8.23
CA THR A 161 8.91 -13.58 -8.87
C THR A 161 8.02 -14.36 -7.91
N ALA A 162 8.57 -15.29 -7.13
CA ALA A 162 7.82 -16.04 -6.15
C ALA A 162 7.24 -15.12 -5.05
N VAL A 163 8.01 -14.12 -4.63
CA VAL A 163 7.52 -13.10 -3.69
C VAL A 163 6.39 -12.28 -4.30
N LEU A 164 6.52 -11.88 -5.56
CA LEU A 164 5.47 -11.14 -6.26
C LEU A 164 4.16 -11.92 -6.33
N GLN A 165 4.22 -13.21 -6.68
CA GLN A 165 3.07 -14.10 -6.68
C GLN A 165 2.44 -14.24 -5.27
N GLN A 166 3.27 -14.35 -4.22
CA GLN A 166 2.79 -14.37 -2.84
C GLN A 166 2.04 -13.07 -2.48
N LEU A 167 2.56 -11.92 -2.88
CA LEU A 167 1.90 -10.61 -2.65
C LEU A 167 0.54 -10.56 -3.33
N VAL A 168 0.47 -10.98 -4.60
CA VAL A 168 -0.78 -11.00 -5.39
C VAL A 168 -1.83 -11.93 -4.77
N GLN A 169 -1.43 -13.15 -4.39
CA GLN A 169 -2.33 -14.09 -3.71
C GLN A 169 -2.84 -13.53 -2.38
N THR A 170 -1.96 -12.87 -1.62
CA THR A 170 -2.33 -12.26 -0.34
C THR A 170 -3.35 -11.13 -0.54
N VAL A 171 -3.13 -10.27 -1.53
CA VAL A 171 -4.09 -9.20 -1.88
C VAL A 171 -5.43 -9.78 -2.29
N GLY A 172 -5.45 -10.76 -3.20
CA GLY A 172 -6.67 -11.39 -3.69
C GLY A 172 -7.48 -12.06 -2.58
N SER A 173 -6.80 -12.86 -1.75
CA SER A 173 -7.43 -13.56 -0.62
C SER A 173 -7.95 -12.61 0.45
N TRP A 174 -7.25 -11.50 0.70
CA TRP A 174 -7.69 -10.48 1.64
C TRP A 174 -8.87 -9.66 1.09
N ALA A 175 -8.80 -9.25 -0.17
CA ALA A 175 -9.88 -8.50 -0.82
C ALA A 175 -11.18 -9.31 -0.91
N ALA A 176 -11.10 -10.62 -1.15
CA ALA A 176 -12.26 -11.51 -1.19
C ALA A 176 -13.03 -11.52 0.15
N LYS A 177 -12.32 -11.51 1.29
CA LYS A 177 -12.94 -11.48 2.64
C LYS A 177 -13.68 -10.17 2.96
N ILE A 178 -13.36 -9.07 2.27
CA ILE A 178 -13.97 -7.76 2.48
C ILE A 178 -15.19 -7.55 1.57
N ARG A 179 -15.35 -8.39 0.55
CA ARG A 179 -16.52 -8.36 -0.34
C ARG A 179 -17.79 -8.90 0.31
N GLU A 180 -17.62 -9.79 1.28
CA GLU A 180 -18.69 -10.36 2.09
C GLU A 180 -19.16 -9.38 3.19
#